data_bced113ff7b2174684457f4518528fc8
#
_entry.id   bced113ff7b2174684457f4518528fc8
#
_cell.length_a   1.000
_cell.length_b   1.000
_cell.length_c   1.000
_cell.angle_alpha   90.00
_cell.angle_beta   90.00
_cell.angle_gamma   90.00
#
_symmetry.space_group_name_H-M   'P 1'
#
loop_
_entity.id
_entity.type
_entity.pdbx_description
1 polymer ?
#
loop_
_entity_poly.entity_id
_entity_poly.type
_entity_poly.pdbx_seq_one_letter_code
_entity_poly.pdbx_strand_id
1 'polypeptide(L)'
;MMRLFLTCWLLLASICAAPAWAQADLPPRPDGPVYDGADMLSAQTEAALDQRLRAYNQETGRAIVVATVPSLGGQTIEPYATRLFETWGIGGEQRDTGLLLLVARDDRRMRIEVGYGLHPYFGGIMAGRVVNDVITPRFKAGDFDGGVTEGVDAILDHL
;
A
#
# COMPACT_ATOMS: atom_id res chain seq x y z
N MET A 1 76.56 3.22 -12.15
CA MET A 1 75.73 2.42 -11.21
C MET A 1 74.57 3.29 -10.76
N MET A 2 73.42 3.08 -11.36
CA MET A 2 72.24 3.90 -11.11
C MET A 2 71.11 2.97 -10.60
N ARG A 3 70.81 3.10 -9.32
CA ARG A 3 69.75 2.32 -8.67
C ARG A 3 68.47 3.09 -8.78
N LEU A 4 67.57 2.58 -9.64
CA LEU A 4 66.19 3.03 -9.75
C LEU A 4 65.39 2.51 -8.58
N PHE A 5 64.88 3.39 -7.70
CA PHE A 5 63.85 3.05 -6.77
C PHE A 5 62.48 3.30 -7.40
N LEU A 6 61.81 2.24 -7.80
CA LEU A 6 60.39 2.27 -8.16
C LEU A 6 59.57 2.23 -6.83
N THR A 7 59.05 3.35 -6.39
CA THR A 7 58.04 3.41 -5.35
C THR A 7 56.67 3.15 -6.01
N CYS A 8 56.15 1.94 -5.74
CA CYS A 8 54.81 1.53 -6.12
C CYS A 8 53.81 2.16 -5.16
N TRP A 9 53.09 3.18 -5.61
CA TRP A 9 51.96 3.74 -4.86
C TRP A 9 50.72 2.87 -5.14
N LEU A 10 50.40 2.01 -4.17
CA LEU A 10 49.14 1.30 -4.11
C LEU A 10 48.07 2.29 -3.62
N LEU A 11 47.30 2.86 -4.54
CA LEU A 11 46.04 3.54 -4.26
C LEU A 11 45.01 2.49 -3.85
N LEU A 12 44.80 2.31 -2.57
CA LEU A 12 43.62 1.64 -2.02
C LEU A 12 42.40 2.50 -2.32
N ALA A 13 41.68 2.21 -3.40
CA ALA A 13 40.34 2.73 -3.63
C ALA A 13 39.40 2.04 -2.63
N SER A 14 39.15 2.67 -1.48
CA SER A 14 38.04 2.31 -0.60
C SER A 14 36.75 2.54 -1.35
N ILE A 15 36.20 1.48 -1.93
CA ILE A 15 34.81 1.49 -2.41
C ILE A 15 33.94 1.55 -1.16
N CYS A 16 33.50 2.76 -0.84
CA CYS A 16 32.45 2.99 0.15
C CYS A 16 31.16 2.44 -0.48
N ALA A 17 30.88 1.15 -0.27
CA ALA A 17 29.58 0.59 -0.57
C ALA A 17 28.57 1.27 0.37
N ALA A 18 27.85 2.27 -0.14
CA ALA A 18 26.68 2.79 0.52
C ALA A 18 25.73 1.60 0.76
N PRO A 19 25.18 1.44 1.99
CA PRO A 19 24.17 0.42 2.22
C PRO A 19 23.02 0.73 1.28
N ALA A 20 22.79 -0.14 0.31
CA ALA A 20 21.52 -0.15 -0.41
C ALA A 20 20.47 -0.43 0.64
N TRP A 21 19.75 0.59 1.06
CA TRP A 21 18.54 0.43 1.84
C TRP A 21 17.64 -0.47 1.01
N ALA A 22 17.54 -1.73 1.43
CA ALA A 22 16.67 -2.68 0.76
C ALA A 22 15.26 -2.09 0.83
N GLN A 23 14.80 -1.55 -0.30
CA GLN A 23 13.39 -1.18 -0.41
C GLN A 23 12.61 -2.46 -0.16
N ALA A 24 11.69 -2.45 0.81
CA ALA A 24 10.84 -3.60 1.03
C ALA A 24 10.20 -3.99 -0.30
N ASP A 25 10.37 -5.24 -0.67
CA ASP A 25 9.77 -5.78 -1.88
C ASP A 25 8.26 -5.66 -1.75
N LEU A 26 7.62 -5.12 -2.78
CA LEU A 26 6.18 -5.03 -2.84
C LEU A 26 5.60 -6.43 -3.02
N PRO A 27 4.47 -6.76 -2.38
CA PRO A 27 3.82 -8.03 -2.61
C PRO A 27 3.35 -8.15 -4.07
N PRO A 28 3.27 -9.37 -4.62
CA PRO A 28 2.75 -9.58 -5.96
C PRO A 28 1.29 -9.13 -6.04
N ARG A 29 0.87 -8.68 -7.23
CA ARG A 29 -0.52 -8.31 -7.47
C ARG A 29 -1.42 -9.54 -7.25
N PRO A 30 -2.47 -9.43 -6.40
CA PRO A 30 -3.43 -10.49 -6.21
C PRO A 30 -4.37 -10.65 -7.43
N ASP A 31 -5.02 -11.80 -7.54
CA ASP A 31 -6.03 -12.04 -8.56
C ASP A 31 -7.35 -11.28 -8.30
N GLY A 32 -7.54 -10.81 -7.07
CA GLY A 32 -8.76 -10.14 -6.61
C GLY A 32 -8.51 -8.77 -5.99
N PRO A 33 -9.58 -8.09 -5.58
CA PRO A 33 -9.51 -6.78 -4.96
C PRO A 33 -9.12 -6.83 -3.47
N VAL A 34 -8.90 -8.01 -2.87
CA VAL A 34 -8.49 -8.15 -1.49
C VAL A 34 -7.18 -8.92 -1.41
N TYR A 35 -6.21 -8.35 -0.71
CA TYR A 35 -4.93 -8.96 -0.39
C TYR A 35 -4.68 -8.87 1.11
N ASP A 36 -4.79 -9.99 1.83
CA ASP A 36 -4.52 -10.05 3.26
C ASP A 36 -3.16 -10.68 3.58
N GLY A 37 -2.09 -10.01 3.19
CA GLY A 37 -0.71 -10.46 3.43
C GLY A 37 -0.28 -10.39 4.90
N ALA A 38 -1.02 -9.67 5.73
CA ALA A 38 -0.76 -9.55 7.17
C ALA A 38 -1.57 -10.52 8.05
N ASP A 39 -2.45 -11.33 7.44
CA ASP A 39 -3.33 -12.27 8.16
C ASP A 39 -4.15 -11.54 9.26
N MET A 40 -4.82 -10.46 8.83
CA MET A 40 -5.63 -9.61 9.72
C MET A 40 -7.12 -9.86 9.61
N LEU A 41 -7.57 -10.43 8.48
CA LEU A 41 -8.97 -10.62 8.16
C LEU A 41 -9.35 -12.09 8.32
N SER A 42 -10.59 -12.36 8.70
CA SER A 42 -11.14 -13.69 8.60
C SER A 42 -11.39 -14.08 7.14
N ALA A 43 -11.28 -15.38 6.83
CA ALA A 43 -11.57 -15.87 5.48
C ALA A 43 -12.99 -15.50 5.00
N GLN A 44 -13.95 -15.41 5.93
CA GLN A 44 -15.31 -14.99 5.61
C GLN A 44 -15.35 -13.51 5.18
N THR A 45 -14.65 -12.64 5.89
CA THR A 45 -14.56 -11.20 5.55
C THR A 45 -13.84 -10.99 4.23
N GLU A 46 -12.71 -11.68 4.00
CA GLU A 46 -12.01 -11.62 2.72
C GLU A 46 -12.93 -11.99 1.55
N ALA A 47 -13.62 -13.14 1.65
CA ALA A 47 -14.51 -13.59 0.59
C ALA A 47 -15.68 -12.64 0.35
N ALA A 48 -16.28 -12.09 1.41
CA ALA A 48 -17.39 -11.14 1.31
C ALA A 48 -16.94 -9.82 0.65
N LEU A 49 -15.79 -9.29 1.05
CA LEU A 49 -15.21 -8.07 0.45
C LEU A 49 -14.80 -8.30 -1.00
N ASP A 50 -14.16 -9.44 -1.32
CA ASP A 50 -13.77 -9.78 -2.69
C ASP A 50 -14.99 -9.81 -3.62
N GLN A 51 -16.04 -10.52 -3.24
CA GLN A 51 -17.27 -10.59 -4.02
C GLN A 51 -17.90 -9.20 -4.23
N ARG A 52 -18.00 -8.43 -3.16
CA ARG A 52 -18.62 -7.10 -3.18
C ARG A 52 -17.84 -6.12 -4.05
N LEU A 53 -16.52 -6.07 -3.91
CA LEU A 53 -15.68 -5.14 -4.65
C LEU A 53 -15.56 -5.51 -6.13
N ARG A 54 -15.62 -6.81 -6.49
CA ARG A 54 -15.72 -7.24 -7.87
C ARG A 54 -17.05 -6.80 -8.50
N ALA A 55 -18.16 -6.97 -7.78
CA ALA A 55 -19.48 -6.52 -8.26
C ALA A 55 -19.49 -5.00 -8.47
N TYR A 56 -18.98 -4.24 -7.52
CA TYR A 56 -18.88 -2.79 -7.61
C TYR A 56 -18.03 -2.34 -8.82
N ASN A 57 -16.91 -3.00 -9.07
CA ASN A 57 -16.08 -2.71 -10.24
C ASN A 57 -16.81 -3.01 -11.56
N GLN A 58 -17.54 -4.13 -11.62
CA GLN A 58 -18.32 -4.50 -12.82
C GLN A 58 -19.43 -3.48 -13.11
N GLU A 59 -20.08 -2.95 -12.08
CA GLU A 59 -21.18 -1.99 -12.21
C GLU A 59 -20.71 -0.57 -12.54
N THR A 60 -19.59 -0.14 -11.94
CA THR A 60 -19.17 1.27 -11.97
C THR A 60 -17.89 1.53 -12.77
N GLY A 61 -17.11 0.49 -13.07
CA GLY A 61 -15.76 0.63 -13.62
C GLY A 61 -14.72 1.14 -12.65
N ARG A 62 -15.07 1.37 -11.37
CA ARG A 62 -14.15 1.84 -10.34
C ARG A 62 -13.49 0.67 -9.62
N ALA A 63 -12.18 0.68 -9.49
CA ALA A 63 -11.41 -0.38 -8.86
C ALA A 63 -11.06 -0.01 -7.41
N ILE A 64 -11.74 -0.65 -6.46
CA ILE A 64 -11.43 -0.50 -5.03
C ILE A 64 -10.67 -1.73 -4.58
N VAL A 65 -9.50 -1.53 -3.98
CA VAL A 65 -8.61 -2.60 -3.52
C VAL A 65 -8.30 -2.41 -2.04
N VAL A 66 -8.33 -3.50 -1.31
CA VAL A 66 -7.89 -3.59 0.09
C VAL A 66 -6.61 -4.41 0.15
N ALA A 67 -5.58 -3.88 0.78
CA ALA A 67 -4.34 -4.58 1.00
C ALA A 67 -3.90 -4.47 2.46
N THR A 68 -3.59 -5.60 3.09
CA THR A 68 -2.86 -5.63 4.35
C THR A 68 -1.46 -6.17 4.14
N VAL A 69 -0.47 -5.53 4.76
CA VAL A 69 0.92 -5.98 4.72
C VAL A 69 1.48 -6.09 6.13
N PRO A 70 2.39 -7.05 6.39
CA PRO A 70 2.97 -7.19 7.73
C PRO A 70 3.73 -5.94 8.16
N SER A 71 4.54 -5.37 7.27
CA SER A 71 5.40 -4.22 7.54
C SER A 71 5.71 -3.42 6.28
N LEU A 72 6.04 -2.14 6.47
CA LEU A 72 6.54 -1.23 5.42
C LEU A 72 8.05 -1.34 5.20
N GLY A 73 8.75 -2.21 5.95
CA GLY A 73 10.20 -2.37 5.85
C GLY A 73 11.00 -1.11 6.17
N GLY A 74 10.54 -0.31 7.13
CA GLY A 74 11.18 0.94 7.54
C GLY A 74 10.88 2.14 6.63
N GLN A 75 10.03 1.99 5.62
CA GLN A 75 9.58 3.08 4.75
C GLN A 75 8.38 3.82 5.36
N THR A 76 8.13 5.04 4.90
CA THR A 76 6.87 5.73 5.18
C THR A 76 5.75 5.17 4.32
N ILE A 77 4.51 5.27 4.80
CA ILE A 77 3.36 4.64 4.13
C ILE A 77 3.00 5.31 2.81
N GLU A 78 3.27 6.61 2.68
CA GLU A 78 2.92 7.39 1.50
C GLU A 78 3.62 6.87 0.23
N PRO A 79 4.97 6.83 0.14
CA PRO A 79 5.64 6.31 -1.04
C PRO A 79 5.41 4.81 -1.22
N TYR A 80 5.22 4.05 -0.15
CA TYR A 80 4.90 2.63 -0.25
C TYR A 80 3.52 2.42 -0.92
N ALA A 81 2.48 3.12 -0.45
CA ALA A 81 1.14 3.04 -1.01
C ALA A 81 1.09 3.47 -2.48
N THR A 82 1.76 4.58 -2.83
CA THR A 82 1.82 5.06 -4.21
C THR A 82 2.48 4.03 -5.13
N ARG A 83 3.63 3.46 -4.73
CA ARG A 83 4.30 2.42 -5.54
C ARG A 83 3.45 1.15 -5.67
N LEU A 84 2.78 0.73 -4.60
CA LEU A 84 1.91 -0.44 -4.62
C LEU A 84 0.73 -0.21 -5.57
N PHE A 85 0.07 0.95 -5.46
CA PHE A 85 -1.01 1.38 -6.32
C PHE A 85 -0.61 1.35 -7.81
N GLU A 86 0.57 1.89 -8.11
CA GLU A 86 1.14 1.92 -9.46
C GLU A 86 1.51 0.54 -9.97
N THR A 87 2.25 -0.24 -9.17
CA THR A 87 2.72 -1.58 -9.54
C THR A 87 1.57 -2.54 -9.79
N TRP A 88 0.50 -2.42 -9.01
CA TRP A 88 -0.69 -3.24 -9.20
C TRP A 88 -1.64 -2.71 -10.30
N GLY A 89 -1.39 -1.53 -10.84
CA GLY A 89 -2.19 -0.93 -11.89
C GLY A 89 -3.65 -0.69 -11.47
N ILE A 90 -3.84 -0.26 -10.22
CA ILE A 90 -5.18 -0.02 -9.66
C ILE A 90 -5.84 1.15 -10.37
N GLY A 91 -7.06 0.96 -10.91
CA GLY A 91 -7.80 2.00 -11.63
C GLY A 91 -7.47 2.13 -13.12
N GLY A 92 -6.72 1.15 -13.69
CA GLY A 92 -6.38 1.10 -15.12
C GLY A 92 -5.10 1.86 -15.47
N GLU A 93 -4.84 2.01 -16.76
CA GLU A 93 -3.58 2.57 -17.27
C GLU A 93 -3.29 3.99 -16.79
N GLN A 94 -4.31 4.81 -16.67
CA GLN A 94 -4.19 6.20 -16.19
C GLN A 94 -4.39 6.32 -14.67
N ARG A 95 -4.73 5.23 -13.98
CA ARG A 95 -4.96 5.19 -12.52
C ARG A 95 -5.99 6.23 -12.03
N ASP A 96 -6.95 6.53 -12.90
CA ASP A 96 -7.91 7.60 -12.64
C ASP A 96 -9.08 7.14 -11.76
N THR A 97 -9.55 5.89 -11.93
CA THR A 97 -10.76 5.37 -11.28
C THR A 97 -10.48 4.29 -10.24
N GLY A 98 -9.31 4.36 -9.61
CA GLY A 98 -8.86 3.40 -8.60
C GLY A 98 -8.75 3.99 -7.21
N LEU A 99 -8.89 3.13 -6.18
CA LEU A 99 -8.65 3.44 -4.78
C LEU A 99 -8.00 2.24 -4.08
N LEU A 100 -6.98 2.49 -3.27
CA LEU A 100 -6.33 1.48 -2.44
C LEU A 100 -6.47 1.84 -0.96
N LEU A 101 -7.08 0.96 -0.17
CA LEU A 101 -6.97 0.97 1.28
C LEU A 101 -5.80 0.08 1.68
N LEU A 102 -4.72 0.68 2.15
CA LEU A 102 -3.52 -0.02 2.63
C LEU A 102 -3.46 0.01 4.16
N VAL A 103 -3.25 -1.15 4.74
CA VAL A 103 -3.01 -1.34 6.19
C VAL A 103 -1.65 -2.01 6.39
N ALA A 104 -0.77 -1.38 7.16
CA ALA A 104 0.50 -1.94 7.59
C ALA A 104 0.39 -2.32 9.07
N ARG A 105 0.29 -3.64 9.35
CA ARG A 105 -0.04 -4.17 10.68
C ARG A 105 0.97 -3.75 11.74
N ASP A 106 2.24 -4.07 11.55
CA ASP A 106 3.28 -3.90 12.57
C ASP A 106 3.66 -2.41 12.74
N ASP A 107 3.55 -1.64 11.66
CA ASP A 107 3.77 -0.18 11.67
C ASP A 107 2.58 0.59 12.26
N ARG A 108 1.42 -0.06 12.39
CA ARG A 108 0.14 0.56 12.82
C ARG A 108 -0.20 1.79 11.99
N ARG A 109 -0.02 1.68 10.70
CA ARG A 109 -0.29 2.74 9.72
C ARG A 109 -1.34 2.28 8.72
N MET A 110 -2.16 3.23 8.32
CA MET A 110 -3.16 3.04 7.28
C MET A 110 -3.15 4.23 6.33
N ARG A 111 -3.46 3.97 5.07
CA ARG A 111 -3.57 5.01 4.05
C ARG A 111 -4.60 4.61 3.01
N ILE A 112 -5.33 5.60 2.53
CA ILE A 112 -6.15 5.46 1.33
C ILE A 112 -5.47 6.26 0.23
N GLU A 113 -5.04 5.57 -0.81
CA GLU A 113 -4.51 6.15 -2.04
C GLU A 113 -5.62 6.24 -3.06
N VAL A 114 -5.79 7.40 -3.69
CA VAL A 114 -6.95 7.72 -4.53
C VAL A 114 -6.50 8.17 -5.91
N GLY A 115 -7.02 7.53 -6.96
CA GLY A 115 -6.79 7.94 -8.34
C GLY A 115 -7.42 9.31 -8.66
N TYR A 116 -6.83 10.04 -9.59
CA TYR A 116 -7.24 11.42 -9.90
C TYR A 116 -8.70 11.57 -10.30
N GLY A 117 -9.25 10.59 -11.03
CA GLY A 117 -10.65 10.60 -11.45
C GLY A 117 -11.66 10.50 -10.31
N LEU A 118 -11.22 10.01 -9.15
CA LEU A 118 -12.07 9.90 -7.96
C LEU A 118 -11.95 11.09 -7.02
N HIS A 119 -10.97 11.98 -7.18
CA HIS A 119 -10.76 13.13 -6.30
C HIS A 119 -11.98 14.05 -6.14
N PRO A 120 -12.83 14.30 -7.16
CA PRO A 120 -14.04 15.10 -6.99
C PRO A 120 -15.05 14.49 -6.03
N TYR A 121 -15.03 13.16 -5.87
CA TYR A 121 -15.98 12.41 -5.05
C TYR A 121 -15.38 12.00 -3.71
N PHE A 122 -14.10 11.60 -3.75
CA PHE A 122 -13.38 11.06 -2.59
C PHE A 122 -11.97 11.66 -2.50
N GLY A 123 -11.89 12.87 -1.93
CA GLY A 123 -10.60 13.57 -1.76
C GLY A 123 -9.88 13.22 -0.45
N GLY A 124 -8.69 13.78 -0.26
CA GLY A 124 -7.82 13.50 0.89
C GLY A 124 -8.46 13.75 2.26
N ILE A 125 -9.37 14.74 2.38
CA ILE A 125 -10.08 15.01 3.63
C ILE A 125 -11.01 13.84 3.98
N MET A 126 -11.73 13.30 2.98
CA MET A 126 -12.62 12.17 3.18
C MET A 126 -11.81 10.90 3.51
N ALA A 127 -10.71 10.67 2.79
CA ALA A 127 -9.79 9.57 3.09
C ALA A 127 -9.30 9.62 4.55
N GLY A 128 -8.91 10.79 5.03
CA GLY A 128 -8.51 11.00 6.41
C GLY A 128 -9.62 10.71 7.41
N ARG A 129 -10.86 11.11 7.13
CA ARG A 129 -12.02 10.82 7.99
C ARG A 129 -12.32 9.33 8.06
N VAL A 130 -12.35 8.63 6.94
CA VAL A 130 -12.56 7.18 6.94
C VAL A 130 -11.51 6.47 7.78
N VAL A 131 -10.23 6.81 7.61
CA VAL A 131 -9.14 6.22 8.40
C VAL A 131 -9.30 6.54 9.89
N ASN A 132 -9.50 7.81 10.25
CA ASN A 132 -9.44 8.24 11.64
C ASN A 132 -10.73 7.97 12.43
N ASP A 133 -11.88 8.19 11.79
CA ASP A 133 -13.18 8.20 12.47
C ASP A 133 -13.93 6.87 12.33
N VAL A 134 -13.62 6.08 11.29
CA VAL A 134 -14.30 4.80 11.03
C VAL A 134 -13.39 3.61 11.37
N ILE A 135 -12.21 3.50 10.70
CA ILE A 135 -11.36 2.31 10.80
C ILE A 135 -10.59 2.28 12.13
N THR A 136 -9.93 3.39 12.49
CA THR A 136 -9.04 3.45 13.66
C THR A 136 -9.73 3.05 14.97
N PRO A 137 -10.95 3.48 15.29
CA PRO A 137 -11.63 3.07 16.52
C PRO A 137 -11.85 1.55 16.61
N ARG A 138 -12.22 0.91 15.49
CA ARG A 138 -12.40 -0.53 15.39
C ARG A 138 -11.07 -1.28 15.59
N PHE A 139 -10.02 -0.83 14.94
CA PHE A 139 -8.69 -1.41 15.08
C PHE A 139 -8.13 -1.30 16.48
N LYS A 140 -8.39 -0.18 17.18
CA LYS A 140 -8.03 -0.02 18.60
C LYS A 140 -8.77 -1.00 19.52
N ALA A 141 -9.97 -1.41 19.13
CA ALA A 141 -10.75 -2.43 19.83
C ALA A 141 -10.38 -3.86 19.42
N GLY A 142 -9.42 -4.05 18.49
CA GLY A 142 -9.03 -5.36 17.97
C GLY A 142 -9.99 -5.93 16.92
N ASP A 143 -10.97 -5.16 16.46
CA ASP A 143 -11.96 -5.54 15.45
C ASP A 143 -11.46 -5.16 14.05
N PHE A 144 -10.57 -5.96 13.49
CA PHE A 144 -9.99 -5.71 12.17
C PHE A 144 -10.99 -5.98 11.04
N ASP A 145 -11.76 -7.05 11.14
CA ASP A 145 -12.84 -7.38 10.19
C ASP A 145 -13.87 -6.25 10.10
N GLY A 146 -14.38 -5.81 11.24
CA GLY A 146 -15.34 -4.71 11.31
C GLY A 146 -14.74 -3.40 10.80
N GLY A 147 -13.51 -3.09 11.18
CA GLY A 147 -12.84 -1.87 10.75
C GLY A 147 -12.65 -1.77 9.25
N VAL A 148 -12.18 -2.84 8.60
CA VAL A 148 -12.01 -2.86 7.14
C VAL A 148 -13.36 -2.85 6.43
N THR A 149 -14.33 -3.63 6.91
CA THR A 149 -15.68 -3.68 6.30
C THR A 149 -16.36 -2.32 6.35
N GLU A 150 -16.41 -1.68 7.52
CA GLU A 150 -17.02 -0.34 7.67
C GLU A 150 -16.25 0.74 6.90
N GLY A 151 -14.92 0.61 6.84
CA GLY A 151 -14.09 1.50 6.03
C GLY A 151 -14.42 1.39 4.55
N VAL A 152 -14.59 0.18 4.03
CA VAL A 152 -15.03 -0.06 2.65
C VAL A 152 -16.44 0.47 2.44
N ASP A 153 -17.37 0.24 3.38
CA ASP A 153 -18.74 0.78 3.30
C ASP A 153 -18.72 2.29 3.16
N ALA A 154 -17.96 2.97 4.02
CA ALA A 154 -17.84 4.42 3.99
C ALA A 154 -17.21 4.92 2.67
N ILE A 155 -16.26 4.19 2.09
CA ILE A 155 -15.68 4.52 0.78
C ILE A 155 -16.75 4.41 -0.32
N LEU A 156 -17.47 3.28 -0.37
CA LEU A 156 -18.47 3.03 -1.42
C LEU A 156 -19.66 4.01 -1.34
N ASP A 157 -20.05 4.43 -0.14
CA ASP A 157 -21.15 5.39 0.08
C ASP A 157 -20.83 6.79 -0.47
N HIS A 158 -19.55 7.10 -0.68
CA HIS A 158 -19.10 8.41 -1.18
C HIS A 158 -18.70 8.39 -2.67
N LEU A 159 -18.65 7.23 -3.27
CA LEU A 159 -18.26 7.04 -4.68
C LEU A 159 -19.46 6.75 -5.57
#